data_f8697c6b6787ec0524dba09125e057e4
#
_entry.id   f8697c6b6787ec0524dba09125e057e4
#
_cell.length_a   1.000
_cell.length_b   1.000
_cell.length_c   1.000
_cell.angle_alpha   90.00
_cell.angle_beta   90.00
_cell.angle_gamma   90.00
#
_symmetry.space_group_name_H-M   'P 1'
#
loop_
_entity.id
_entity.type
_entity.pdbx_description
1 polymer ?
#
loop_
_entity_poly.entity_id
_entity_poly.type
_entity_poly.pdbx_seq_one_letter_code
_entity_poly.pdbx_strand_id
1 'polypeptide(L)'
;MSDTVQTAVVGVTGYAGAELARLLVRHPRLKGKPPVFAGRVDERDAARGGVPLAEIHPELVDSTGHGQLRQEPFSWNLLASRSGEVLFLATPHEQSREWVPEALRRGVRIIDLSGAWRLTEAANRAVYAFADDAPEQPAAVKELAAATQLQAVYGMPELYRERIRGARLIANPGCYATSVILALKPLVAAGLVDLSRGIVADAKSGVSGAGKSPNAKTHYMYAADNLSAYGVFTHRHTGELLEQIGLGANEITFTPHLLPIPRGILSTVYVRFHEPQTRESVAKIYREFFQGSPMVRLYDKSLPQIQYVARTCYADLGFQLAPDGRRAVIVSCLDNLLKGASGQAVQNLNVIFGWGESEGLE
;
A
#
# COMPACT_ATOMS: atom_id res chain seq x y z
N MET A 1 -25.88 4.13 -9.89
CA MET A 1 -25.22 3.70 -8.65
C MET A 1 -25.48 4.77 -7.60
N SER A 2 -25.69 4.42 -6.33
CA SER A 2 -25.94 5.44 -5.29
C SER A 2 -24.74 6.38 -5.21
N ASP A 3 -24.99 7.69 -5.19
CA ASP A 3 -23.94 8.71 -5.10
C ASP A 3 -23.17 8.71 -3.76
N THR A 4 -23.56 7.87 -2.82
CA THR A 4 -22.97 7.78 -1.47
C THR A 4 -22.73 6.34 -1.06
N VAL A 5 -21.51 6.05 -0.61
CA VAL A 5 -21.04 4.71 -0.19
C VAL A 5 -20.75 4.74 1.32
N GLN A 6 -21.19 3.70 2.05
CA GLN A 6 -20.83 3.55 3.45
C GLN A 6 -19.51 2.78 3.56
N THR A 7 -18.51 3.44 4.11
CA THR A 7 -17.21 2.84 4.39
C THR A 7 -17.03 2.53 5.87
N ALA A 8 -16.24 1.51 6.19
CA ALA A 8 -15.82 1.19 7.54
C ALA A 8 -14.31 0.99 7.59
N VAL A 9 -13.67 1.38 8.67
CA VAL A 9 -12.23 1.27 8.89
C VAL A 9 -11.97 0.52 10.20
N VAL A 10 -11.17 -0.53 10.14
CA VAL A 10 -10.62 -1.19 11.32
C VAL A 10 -9.13 -0.96 11.38
N GLY A 11 -8.63 -0.60 12.59
CA GLY A 11 -7.22 -0.32 12.83
C GLY A 11 -6.86 1.16 12.76
N VAL A 12 -7.82 2.06 13.02
CA VAL A 12 -7.62 3.51 12.99
C VAL A 12 -6.53 4.00 13.95
N THR A 13 -6.20 3.26 14.99
CA THR A 13 -5.15 3.62 15.96
C THR A 13 -3.72 3.53 15.44
N GLY A 14 -3.50 2.82 14.31
CA GLY A 14 -2.20 2.72 13.65
C GLY A 14 -1.90 3.92 12.73
N TYR A 15 -0.64 4.09 12.32
CA TYR A 15 -0.24 5.20 11.43
C TYR A 15 -0.99 5.20 10.08
N ALA A 16 -1.09 4.05 9.42
CA ALA A 16 -1.85 3.94 8.19
C ALA A 16 -3.35 4.18 8.43
N GLY A 17 -3.91 3.64 9.51
CA GLY A 17 -5.31 3.86 9.88
C GLY A 17 -5.62 5.33 10.16
N ALA A 18 -4.72 6.08 10.80
CA ALA A 18 -4.83 7.52 11.01
C ALA A 18 -4.91 8.31 9.69
N GLU A 19 -3.99 8.04 8.77
CA GLU A 19 -4.00 8.67 7.45
C GLU A 19 -5.25 8.30 6.64
N LEU A 20 -5.68 7.04 6.74
CA LEU A 20 -6.91 6.59 6.09
C LEU A 20 -8.13 7.32 6.65
N ALA A 21 -8.24 7.45 7.98
CA ALA A 21 -9.30 8.23 8.61
C ALA A 21 -9.30 9.67 8.10
N ARG A 22 -8.12 10.34 8.10
CA ARG A 22 -7.96 11.71 7.63
C ARG A 22 -8.42 11.90 6.18
N LEU A 23 -8.09 10.96 5.30
CA LEU A 23 -8.49 11.01 3.89
C LEU A 23 -10.00 10.78 3.74
N LEU A 24 -10.55 9.74 4.37
CA LEU A 24 -11.95 9.35 4.20
C LEU A 24 -12.93 10.37 4.78
N VAL A 25 -12.65 10.97 5.96
CA VAL A 25 -13.54 11.99 6.54
C VAL A 25 -13.63 13.25 5.68
N ARG A 26 -12.60 13.54 4.88
CA ARG A 26 -12.53 14.69 3.97
C ARG A 26 -12.93 14.35 2.54
N HIS A 27 -13.18 13.07 2.25
CA HIS A 27 -13.45 12.64 0.89
C HIS A 27 -14.81 13.20 0.39
N PRO A 28 -14.86 13.89 -0.75
CA PRO A 28 -16.06 14.59 -1.20
C PRO A 28 -17.29 13.67 -1.39
N ARG A 29 -17.07 12.42 -1.81
CA ARG A 29 -18.15 11.42 -2.03
C ARG A 29 -18.68 10.78 -0.74
N LEU A 30 -18.02 11.00 0.40
CA LEU A 30 -18.39 10.42 1.69
C LEU A 30 -19.04 11.42 2.65
N LYS A 31 -19.20 12.68 2.26
CA LYS A 31 -19.76 13.74 3.12
C LYS A 31 -21.13 13.42 3.71
N GLY A 32 -21.98 12.73 2.94
CA GLY A 32 -23.34 12.35 3.38
C GLY A 32 -23.39 11.09 4.25
N LYS A 33 -22.32 10.28 4.24
CA LYS A 33 -22.18 9.05 5.02
C LYS A 33 -20.75 8.95 5.57
N PRO A 34 -20.46 9.57 6.71
CA PRO A 34 -19.11 9.52 7.28
C PRO A 34 -18.69 8.07 7.55
N PRO A 35 -17.38 7.78 7.45
CA PRO A 35 -16.85 6.45 7.71
C PRO A 35 -17.21 5.95 9.13
N VAL A 36 -17.48 4.65 9.25
CA VAL A 36 -17.57 3.97 10.54
C VAL A 36 -16.16 3.56 10.95
N PHE A 37 -15.73 3.94 12.16
CA PHE A 37 -14.47 3.50 12.72
C PHE A 37 -14.72 2.42 13.75
N ALA A 38 -14.05 1.27 13.60
CA ALA A 38 -14.24 0.14 14.48
C ALA A 38 -12.89 -0.47 14.90
N GLY A 39 -12.84 -1.12 16.05
CA GLY A 39 -11.61 -1.72 16.54
C GLY A 39 -11.76 -2.33 17.93
N ARG A 40 -10.62 -2.56 18.56
CA ARG A 40 -10.58 -2.95 19.97
C ARG A 40 -10.88 -1.71 20.83
N VAL A 41 -11.85 -1.83 21.69
CA VAL A 41 -12.26 -0.81 22.65
C VAL A 41 -12.42 -1.54 23.98
N ASP A 42 -11.95 -0.97 25.08
CA ASP A 42 -12.15 -1.57 26.39
C ASP A 42 -13.62 -1.50 26.84
N GLU A 43 -13.97 -2.25 27.88
CA GLU A 43 -15.36 -2.34 28.35
C GLU A 43 -15.92 -0.99 28.81
N ARG A 44 -15.09 -0.16 29.43
CA ARG A 44 -15.49 1.17 29.93
C ARG A 44 -15.85 2.10 28.79
N ASP A 45 -15.01 2.12 27.78
CA ASP A 45 -15.21 2.96 26.60
C ASP A 45 -16.32 2.40 25.69
N ALA A 46 -16.44 1.08 25.60
CA ALA A 46 -17.56 0.43 24.90
C ALA A 46 -18.92 0.83 25.52
N ALA A 47 -19.01 0.86 26.84
CA ALA A 47 -20.21 1.32 27.55
C ALA A 47 -20.56 2.79 27.30
N ARG A 48 -19.58 3.61 26.84
CA ARG A 48 -19.74 5.02 26.46
C ARG A 48 -19.97 5.22 24.98
N GLY A 49 -20.16 4.14 24.21
CA GLY A 49 -20.32 4.17 22.75
C GLY A 49 -19.02 4.33 21.98
N GLY A 50 -17.90 3.88 22.54
CA GLY A 50 -16.58 3.91 21.91
C GLY A 50 -15.69 5.10 22.29
N VAL A 51 -14.56 5.27 21.62
CA VAL A 51 -13.55 6.32 21.87
C VAL A 51 -13.67 7.41 20.80
N PRO A 52 -13.79 8.69 21.16
CA PRO A 52 -13.78 9.78 20.20
C PRO A 52 -12.49 9.79 19.37
N LEU A 53 -12.58 10.05 18.07
CA LEU A 53 -11.38 10.17 17.22
C LEU A 53 -10.45 11.30 17.68
N ALA A 54 -11.01 12.36 18.27
CA ALA A 54 -10.25 13.47 18.85
C ALA A 54 -9.30 13.03 19.98
N GLU A 55 -9.62 11.95 20.69
CA GLU A 55 -8.76 11.37 21.73
C GLU A 55 -7.68 10.47 21.16
N ILE A 56 -7.95 9.83 20.00
CA ILE A 56 -7.02 8.95 19.31
C ILE A 56 -6.09 9.76 18.39
N HIS A 57 -6.65 10.75 17.69
CA HIS A 57 -6.03 11.59 16.68
C HIS A 57 -6.46 13.04 16.85
N PRO A 58 -5.85 13.81 17.77
CA PRO A 58 -6.19 15.21 18.01
C PRO A 58 -6.11 16.10 16.76
N GLU A 59 -5.27 15.72 15.77
CA GLU A 59 -5.14 16.41 14.49
C GLU A 59 -6.38 16.32 13.58
N LEU A 60 -7.36 15.48 13.91
CA LEU A 60 -8.66 15.41 13.22
C LEU A 60 -9.70 16.37 13.79
N VAL A 61 -9.37 17.08 14.85
CA VAL A 61 -10.26 18.12 15.40
C VAL A 61 -10.29 19.32 14.46
N ASP A 62 -11.46 19.59 13.90
CA ASP A 62 -11.68 20.68 12.97
C ASP A 62 -13.09 21.27 13.12
N SER A 63 -13.40 22.35 12.39
CA SER A 63 -14.70 23.01 12.39
C SER A 63 -15.83 22.16 11.80
N THR A 64 -15.54 21.03 11.18
CA THR A 64 -16.54 20.14 10.56
C THR A 64 -17.09 19.09 11.52
N GLY A 65 -16.49 18.96 12.71
CA GLY A 65 -16.91 18.02 13.74
C GLY A 65 -16.39 16.58 13.56
N HIS A 66 -15.43 16.34 12.65
CA HIS A 66 -14.87 15.01 12.44
C HIS A 66 -14.26 14.39 13.70
N GLY A 67 -13.73 15.20 14.63
CA GLY A 67 -13.23 14.73 15.92
C GLY A 67 -14.29 14.12 16.83
N GLN A 68 -15.57 14.35 16.58
CA GLN A 68 -16.69 13.75 17.33
C GLN A 68 -17.03 12.33 16.85
N LEU A 69 -16.56 11.91 15.67
CA LEU A 69 -16.69 10.53 15.23
C LEU A 69 -15.97 9.61 16.22
N ARG A 70 -16.50 8.41 16.41
CA ARG A 70 -16.02 7.50 17.45
C ARG A 70 -15.50 6.20 16.84
N GLN A 71 -14.46 5.63 17.46
CA GLN A 71 -14.10 4.23 17.25
C GLN A 71 -14.99 3.38 18.14
N GLU A 72 -15.87 2.60 17.54
CA GLU A 72 -16.78 1.67 18.21
C GLU A 72 -16.16 0.27 18.33
N PRO A 73 -16.61 -0.59 19.26
CA PRO A 73 -16.19 -1.99 19.28
C PRO A 73 -16.54 -2.68 17.97
N PHE A 74 -15.55 -3.36 17.35
CA PHE A 74 -15.82 -4.07 16.11
C PHE A 74 -16.78 -5.24 16.31
N SER A 75 -17.80 -5.32 15.48
CA SER A 75 -18.65 -6.50 15.32
C SER A 75 -19.23 -6.55 13.90
N TRP A 76 -19.56 -7.75 13.44
CA TRP A 76 -20.24 -7.92 12.16
C TRP A 76 -21.65 -7.30 12.16
N ASN A 77 -22.31 -7.27 13.34
CA ASN A 77 -23.61 -6.62 13.51
C ASN A 77 -23.50 -5.10 13.36
N LEU A 78 -22.43 -4.48 13.86
CA LEU A 78 -22.16 -3.06 13.66
C LEU A 78 -22.06 -2.74 12.16
N LEU A 79 -21.27 -3.49 11.39
CA LEU A 79 -21.16 -3.29 9.96
C LEU A 79 -22.51 -3.46 9.24
N ALA A 80 -23.27 -4.50 9.58
CA ALA A 80 -24.59 -4.76 8.98
C ALA A 80 -25.59 -3.64 9.31
N SER A 81 -25.63 -3.18 10.58
CA SER A 81 -26.55 -2.11 11.02
C SER A 81 -26.27 -0.76 10.35
N ARG A 82 -25.01 -0.52 9.98
CA ARG A 82 -24.56 0.70 9.30
C ARG A 82 -24.56 0.57 7.76
N SER A 83 -25.02 -0.57 7.21
CA SER A 83 -25.00 -0.85 5.77
C SER A 83 -23.59 -0.70 5.16
N GLY A 84 -22.58 -1.19 5.85
CA GLY A 84 -21.18 -1.10 5.45
C GLY A 84 -20.94 -1.81 4.11
N GLU A 85 -20.59 -1.06 3.07
CA GLU A 85 -20.39 -1.57 1.71
C GLU A 85 -18.92 -1.88 1.45
N VAL A 86 -18.01 -1.10 2.05
CA VAL A 86 -16.56 -1.27 1.92
C VAL A 86 -15.90 -1.27 3.30
N LEU A 87 -15.12 -2.30 3.56
CA LEU A 87 -14.33 -2.46 4.78
C LEU A 87 -12.84 -2.27 4.46
N PHE A 88 -12.22 -1.28 5.08
CA PHE A 88 -10.79 -1.10 5.10
C PHE A 88 -10.18 -1.82 6.30
N LEU A 89 -9.20 -2.67 6.05
CA LEU A 89 -8.45 -3.37 7.08
C LEU A 89 -7.02 -2.80 7.18
N ALA A 90 -6.77 -1.99 8.21
CA ALA A 90 -5.44 -1.52 8.60
C ALA A 90 -4.93 -2.30 9.82
N THR A 91 -5.12 -3.61 9.78
CA THR A 91 -4.89 -4.59 10.86
C THR A 91 -3.67 -5.46 10.58
N PRO A 92 -3.17 -6.22 11.55
CA PRO A 92 -2.20 -7.29 11.32
C PRO A 92 -2.72 -8.30 10.29
N HIS A 93 -1.80 -8.95 9.58
CA HIS A 93 -2.16 -9.87 8.51
C HIS A 93 -2.86 -11.14 9.00
N GLU A 94 -2.61 -11.61 10.22
CA GLU A 94 -3.32 -12.74 10.83
C GLU A 94 -4.81 -12.42 10.98
N GLN A 95 -5.14 -11.21 11.42
CA GLN A 95 -6.52 -10.79 11.58
C GLN A 95 -7.22 -10.64 10.22
N SER A 96 -6.51 -10.17 9.21
CA SER A 96 -7.03 -10.11 7.84
C SER A 96 -7.30 -11.52 7.27
N ARG A 97 -6.40 -12.49 7.52
CA ARG A 97 -6.60 -13.90 7.11
C ARG A 97 -7.86 -14.50 7.73
N GLU A 98 -8.16 -14.16 8.97
CA GLU A 98 -9.36 -14.60 9.67
C GLU A 98 -10.64 -13.92 9.16
N TRP A 99 -10.61 -12.60 8.96
CA TRP A 99 -11.82 -11.81 8.75
C TRP A 99 -12.25 -11.67 7.30
N VAL A 100 -11.33 -11.68 6.36
CA VAL A 100 -11.65 -11.45 4.94
C VAL A 100 -12.60 -12.52 4.39
N PRO A 101 -12.43 -13.83 4.65
CA PRO A 101 -13.38 -14.84 4.18
C PRO A 101 -14.82 -14.58 4.68
N GLU A 102 -14.97 -14.17 5.95
CA GLU A 102 -16.27 -13.85 6.54
C GLU A 102 -16.89 -12.61 5.90
N ALA A 103 -16.10 -11.54 5.72
CA ALA A 103 -16.59 -10.31 5.09
C ALA A 103 -17.07 -10.57 3.64
N LEU A 104 -16.34 -11.37 2.87
CA LEU A 104 -16.73 -11.77 1.51
C LEU A 104 -18.03 -12.56 1.48
N ARG A 105 -18.25 -13.48 2.44
CA ARG A 105 -19.53 -14.23 2.59
C ARG A 105 -20.69 -13.29 2.90
N ARG A 106 -20.45 -12.22 3.65
CA ARG A 106 -21.46 -11.19 3.97
C ARG A 106 -21.70 -10.18 2.84
N GLY A 107 -21.02 -10.31 1.72
CA GLY A 107 -21.20 -9.40 0.58
C GLY A 107 -20.43 -8.08 0.70
N VAL A 108 -19.60 -7.89 1.72
CA VAL A 108 -18.81 -6.68 1.94
C VAL A 108 -17.59 -6.69 1.00
N ARG A 109 -17.31 -5.55 0.35
CA ARG A 109 -16.05 -5.35 -0.36
C ARG A 109 -14.94 -5.01 0.61
N ILE A 110 -13.72 -5.45 0.31
CA ILE A 110 -12.58 -5.27 1.22
C ILE A 110 -11.43 -4.60 0.49
N ILE A 111 -10.81 -3.63 1.17
CA ILE A 111 -9.51 -3.07 0.82
C ILE A 111 -8.58 -3.36 2.00
N ASP A 112 -7.73 -4.37 1.82
CA ASP A 112 -6.82 -4.85 2.86
C ASP A 112 -5.43 -4.21 2.71
N LEU A 113 -5.02 -3.44 3.72
CA LEU A 113 -3.71 -2.79 3.75
C LEU A 113 -2.61 -3.72 4.30
N SER A 114 -2.99 -4.91 4.80
CA SER A 114 -2.03 -5.90 5.30
C SER A 114 -1.33 -6.66 4.17
N GLY A 115 -0.39 -7.52 4.53
CA GLY A 115 0.29 -8.41 3.58
C GLY A 115 -0.46 -9.71 3.26
N ALA A 116 -1.64 -9.92 3.85
CA ALA A 116 -2.32 -11.22 3.89
C ALA A 116 -2.65 -11.83 2.52
N TRP A 117 -3.03 -10.98 1.54
CA TRP A 117 -3.60 -11.43 0.27
C TRP A 117 -2.83 -10.94 -0.96
N ARG A 118 -1.61 -10.38 -0.78
CA ARG A 118 -0.83 -9.77 -1.86
C ARG A 118 -0.17 -10.77 -2.80
N LEU A 119 0.21 -11.96 -2.27
CA LEU A 119 1.06 -12.92 -2.94
C LEU A 119 0.28 -14.18 -3.32
N THR A 120 0.40 -14.57 -4.57
CA THR A 120 -0.25 -15.76 -5.13
C THR A 120 0.64 -17.01 -5.01
N GLU A 121 1.95 -16.84 -5.16
CA GLU A 121 2.92 -17.94 -5.11
C GLU A 121 3.22 -18.35 -3.67
N ALA A 122 3.06 -19.64 -3.36
CA ALA A 122 3.29 -20.18 -2.02
C ALA A 122 4.72 -19.96 -1.51
N ALA A 123 5.71 -20.06 -2.39
CA ALA A 123 7.11 -19.78 -2.06
C ALA A 123 7.32 -18.34 -1.58
N ASN A 124 6.65 -17.39 -2.21
CA ASN A 124 6.72 -15.97 -1.83
C ASN A 124 5.95 -15.68 -0.55
N ARG A 125 4.81 -16.40 -0.30
CA ARG A 125 4.04 -16.25 0.93
C ARG A 125 4.72 -16.82 2.16
N ALA A 126 5.63 -17.77 1.99
CA ALA A 126 6.32 -18.43 3.11
C ALA A 126 6.97 -17.48 4.12
N VAL A 127 7.39 -16.28 3.68
CA VAL A 127 7.96 -15.24 4.55
C VAL A 127 6.99 -14.71 5.61
N TYR A 128 5.69 -14.87 5.40
CA TYR A 128 4.65 -14.45 6.35
C TYR A 128 4.35 -15.51 7.41
N ALA A 129 4.67 -16.78 7.14
CA ALA A 129 4.38 -17.92 8.02
C ALA A 129 2.91 -17.95 8.49
N PHE A 130 1.97 -17.76 7.56
CA PHE A 130 0.54 -17.74 7.89
C PHE A 130 0.10 -19.06 8.51
N ALA A 131 -0.64 -18.99 9.61
CA ALA A 131 -1.10 -20.18 10.34
C ALA A 131 -2.02 -21.07 9.48
N ASP A 132 -2.85 -20.49 8.61
CA ASP A 132 -3.75 -21.22 7.72
C ASP A 132 -3.06 -21.82 6.48
N ASP A 133 -1.81 -21.46 6.19
CA ASP A 133 -0.95 -22.10 5.19
C ASP A 133 -0.12 -23.26 5.80
N ALA A 134 -0.15 -23.47 7.13
CA ALA A 134 0.66 -24.48 7.80
C ALA A 134 0.28 -25.92 7.37
N PRO A 135 1.26 -26.84 7.26
CA PRO A 135 1.02 -28.20 6.77
C PRO A 135 -0.02 -28.99 7.56
N GLU A 136 -0.12 -28.75 8.88
CA GLU A 136 -1.02 -29.42 9.82
C GLU A 136 -2.47 -28.93 9.77
N GLN A 137 -2.76 -27.84 9.05
CA GLN A 137 -4.12 -27.33 8.99
C GLN A 137 -5.08 -28.26 8.24
N PRO A 138 -6.36 -28.36 8.67
CA PRO A 138 -7.39 -29.09 7.96
C PRO A 138 -7.55 -28.63 6.50
N ALA A 139 -7.86 -29.59 5.61
CA ALA A 139 -8.05 -29.31 4.19
C ALA A 139 -9.05 -28.17 3.95
N ALA A 140 -10.17 -28.14 4.68
CA ALA A 140 -11.19 -27.09 4.55
C ALA A 140 -10.66 -25.68 4.84
N VAL A 141 -9.72 -25.53 5.79
CA VAL A 141 -9.08 -24.24 6.09
C VAL A 141 -8.21 -23.79 4.93
N LYS A 142 -7.40 -24.70 4.39
CA LYS A 142 -6.52 -24.43 3.23
C LYS A 142 -7.33 -24.09 1.97
N GLU A 143 -8.41 -24.82 1.72
CA GLU A 143 -9.32 -24.60 0.59
C GLU A 143 -9.99 -23.21 0.69
N LEU A 144 -10.46 -22.82 1.88
CA LEU A 144 -11.04 -21.49 2.10
C LEU A 144 -10.00 -20.40 1.87
N ALA A 145 -8.78 -20.56 2.38
CA ALA A 145 -7.69 -19.61 2.17
C ALA A 145 -7.34 -19.49 0.68
N ALA A 146 -7.21 -20.61 -0.03
CA ALA A 146 -6.95 -20.62 -1.47
C ALA A 146 -8.07 -19.97 -2.29
N ALA A 147 -9.34 -20.30 -2.01
CA ALA A 147 -10.50 -19.70 -2.66
C ALA A 147 -10.60 -18.20 -2.42
N THR A 148 -10.21 -17.74 -1.23
CA THR A 148 -10.14 -16.30 -0.90
C THR A 148 -9.02 -15.62 -1.65
N GLN A 149 -7.84 -16.25 -1.74
CA GLN A 149 -6.69 -15.73 -2.48
C GLN A 149 -7.00 -15.53 -3.97
N LEU A 150 -7.74 -16.43 -4.59
CA LEU A 150 -8.16 -16.30 -6.00
C LEU A 150 -9.06 -15.09 -6.27
N GLN A 151 -9.74 -14.55 -5.26
CA GLN A 151 -10.55 -13.35 -5.39
C GLN A 151 -9.76 -12.06 -5.22
N ALA A 152 -8.52 -12.14 -4.68
CA ALA A 152 -7.71 -10.97 -4.41
C ALA A 152 -7.18 -10.34 -5.71
N VAL A 153 -7.37 -9.03 -5.82
CA VAL A 153 -6.75 -8.22 -6.87
C VAL A 153 -5.70 -7.33 -6.23
N TYR A 154 -4.48 -7.35 -6.77
CA TYR A 154 -3.41 -6.47 -6.31
C TYR A 154 -3.78 -5.01 -6.58
N GLY A 155 -3.83 -4.20 -5.53
CA GLY A 155 -4.45 -2.87 -5.53
C GLY A 155 -3.54 -1.76 -6.06
N MET A 156 -3.05 -1.91 -7.29
CA MET A 156 -2.24 -0.91 -7.98
C MET A 156 -2.96 -0.48 -9.28
N PRO A 157 -3.72 0.63 -9.28
CA PRO A 157 -4.47 1.12 -10.44
C PRO A 157 -3.62 1.29 -11.69
N GLU A 158 -2.37 1.68 -11.54
CA GLU A 158 -1.40 1.85 -12.63
C GLU A 158 -1.16 0.57 -13.42
N LEU A 159 -1.41 -0.61 -12.81
CA LEU A 159 -1.26 -1.93 -13.44
C LEU A 159 -2.58 -2.63 -13.69
N TYR A 160 -3.56 -2.48 -12.78
CA TYR A 160 -4.72 -3.39 -12.71
C TYR A 160 -6.06 -2.66 -12.63
N ARG A 161 -6.17 -1.43 -13.15
CA ARG A 161 -7.39 -0.59 -13.08
C ARG A 161 -8.68 -1.34 -13.40
N GLU A 162 -8.71 -2.05 -14.53
CA GLU A 162 -9.92 -2.74 -14.95
C GLU A 162 -10.28 -3.92 -14.03
N ARG A 163 -9.29 -4.62 -13.50
CA ARG A 163 -9.53 -5.71 -12.54
C ARG A 163 -10.02 -5.18 -11.20
N ILE A 164 -9.51 -4.01 -10.77
CA ILE A 164 -9.91 -3.36 -9.51
C ILE A 164 -11.37 -2.93 -9.54
N ARG A 165 -11.89 -2.44 -10.67
CA ARG A 165 -13.29 -2.02 -10.82
C ARG A 165 -14.30 -3.10 -10.43
N GLY A 166 -14.04 -4.35 -10.76
CA GLY A 166 -14.92 -5.48 -10.47
C GLY A 166 -14.58 -6.24 -9.18
N ALA A 167 -13.51 -5.85 -8.49
CA ALA A 167 -13.00 -6.62 -7.38
C ALA A 167 -13.85 -6.52 -6.12
N ARG A 168 -13.90 -7.62 -5.37
CA ARG A 168 -14.48 -7.69 -4.03
C ARG A 168 -13.43 -7.69 -2.93
N LEU A 169 -12.20 -8.08 -3.26
CA LEU A 169 -11.05 -8.06 -2.37
C LEU A 169 -9.88 -7.37 -3.08
N ILE A 170 -9.46 -6.25 -2.54
CA ILE A 170 -8.26 -5.53 -2.95
C ILE A 170 -7.15 -5.80 -1.94
N ALA A 171 -6.05 -6.39 -2.40
CA ALA A 171 -4.81 -6.50 -1.64
C ALA A 171 -3.95 -5.25 -1.90
N ASN A 172 -4.04 -4.28 -1.01
CA ASN A 172 -3.34 -3.01 -1.16
C ASN A 172 -1.81 -3.20 -1.05
N PRO A 173 -1.00 -2.66 -1.97
CA PRO A 173 0.44 -2.89 -2.05
C PRO A 173 1.24 -2.52 -0.81
N GLY A 174 2.43 -3.11 -0.65
CA GLY A 174 3.43 -2.65 0.29
C GLY A 174 4.14 -1.38 -0.20
N CYS A 175 4.55 -0.51 0.73
CA CYS A 175 5.07 0.82 0.39
C CYS A 175 6.37 0.78 -0.45
N TYR A 176 7.33 -0.06 -0.10
CA TYR A 176 8.51 -0.27 -0.92
C TYR A 176 8.17 -0.95 -2.25
N ALA A 177 7.26 -1.92 -2.22
CA ALA A 177 6.83 -2.60 -3.44
C ALA A 177 6.24 -1.59 -4.42
N THR A 178 5.34 -0.70 -3.96
CA THR A 178 4.80 0.38 -4.79
C THR A 178 5.90 1.21 -5.45
N SER A 179 6.89 1.65 -4.67
CA SER A 179 7.99 2.49 -5.17
C SER A 179 8.82 1.78 -6.25
N VAL A 180 9.21 0.53 -6.00
CA VAL A 180 10.10 -0.23 -6.92
C VAL A 180 9.35 -0.75 -8.14
N ILE A 181 8.10 -1.20 -7.99
CA ILE A 181 7.27 -1.68 -9.10
C ILE A 181 7.02 -0.54 -10.10
N LEU A 182 6.63 0.64 -9.63
CA LEU A 182 6.43 1.80 -10.52
C LEU A 182 7.70 2.19 -11.25
N ALA A 183 8.87 2.05 -10.63
CA ALA A 183 10.16 2.32 -11.26
C ALA A 183 10.53 1.30 -12.34
N LEU A 184 10.28 0.01 -12.10
CA LEU A 184 10.83 -1.08 -12.92
C LEU A 184 9.87 -1.67 -13.94
N LYS A 185 8.60 -1.81 -13.57
CA LYS A 185 7.61 -2.53 -14.41
C LYS A 185 7.54 -2.01 -15.84
N PRO A 186 7.55 -0.69 -16.09
CA PRO A 186 7.52 -0.18 -17.47
C PRO A 186 8.69 -0.68 -18.31
N LEU A 187 9.91 -0.66 -17.77
CA LEU A 187 11.13 -1.03 -18.47
C LEU A 187 11.25 -2.54 -18.70
N VAL A 188 10.86 -3.34 -17.71
CA VAL A 188 10.86 -4.81 -17.82
C VAL A 188 9.77 -5.27 -18.78
N ALA A 189 8.57 -4.69 -18.71
CA ALA A 189 7.47 -4.99 -19.62
C ALA A 189 7.80 -4.63 -21.09
N ALA A 190 8.62 -3.60 -21.31
CA ALA A 190 9.13 -3.23 -22.63
C ALA A 190 10.30 -4.11 -23.13
N GLY A 191 10.76 -5.07 -22.33
CA GLY A 191 11.86 -5.98 -22.67
C GLY A 191 13.24 -5.30 -22.78
N LEU A 192 13.42 -4.11 -22.16
CA LEU A 192 14.67 -3.37 -22.28
C LEU A 192 15.75 -3.87 -21.31
N VAL A 193 15.36 -4.35 -20.13
CA VAL A 193 16.28 -4.66 -19.04
C VAL A 193 16.95 -6.01 -19.27
N ASP A 194 18.27 -6.03 -19.21
CA ASP A 194 19.07 -7.26 -19.21
C ASP A 194 19.04 -7.90 -17.81
N LEU A 195 18.06 -8.78 -17.61
CA LEU A 195 17.84 -9.47 -16.34
C LEU A 195 19.02 -10.37 -15.94
N SER A 196 19.80 -10.86 -16.93
CA SER A 196 20.99 -11.69 -16.65
C SER A 196 22.08 -10.95 -15.87
N ARG A 197 22.06 -9.61 -15.88
CA ARG A 197 22.99 -8.75 -15.16
C ARG A 197 22.55 -8.42 -13.74
N GLY A 198 21.34 -8.86 -13.38
CA GLY A 198 20.71 -8.53 -12.11
C GLY A 198 20.31 -7.06 -11.99
N ILE A 199 19.27 -6.83 -11.22
CA ILE A 199 18.77 -5.49 -10.85
C ILE A 199 19.15 -5.24 -9.39
N VAL A 200 19.55 -4.03 -9.04
CA VAL A 200 19.71 -3.61 -7.65
C VAL A 200 18.66 -2.56 -7.33
N ALA A 201 17.82 -2.82 -6.35
CA ALA A 201 16.86 -1.88 -5.80
C ALA A 201 17.26 -1.54 -4.34
N ASP A 202 17.90 -0.40 -4.18
CA ASP A 202 18.39 0.11 -2.90
C ASP A 202 17.41 1.18 -2.39
N ALA A 203 16.57 0.83 -1.41
CA ALA A 203 15.44 1.63 -0.99
C ALA A 203 15.55 2.10 0.46
N LYS A 204 15.19 3.34 0.72
CA LYS A 204 15.23 4.00 2.03
C LYS A 204 13.82 4.43 2.43
N SER A 205 13.41 4.16 3.67
CA SER A 205 12.10 4.54 4.21
C SER A 205 12.22 5.23 5.56
N GLY A 206 11.38 6.23 5.78
CA GLY A 206 11.17 6.80 7.10
C GLY A 206 10.64 5.77 8.10
N VAL A 207 10.90 6.03 9.40
CA VAL A 207 10.62 5.09 10.51
C VAL A 207 9.15 4.71 10.67
N SER A 208 8.20 5.54 10.23
CA SER A 208 6.78 5.19 10.30
C SER A 208 6.41 3.93 9.51
N GLY A 209 7.24 3.54 8.52
CA GLY A 209 7.06 2.30 7.76
C GLY A 209 7.19 1.04 8.60
N ALA A 210 7.83 1.09 9.75
CA ALA A 210 7.96 -0.01 10.70
C ALA A 210 6.72 -0.19 11.61
N GLY A 211 5.71 0.68 11.49
CA GLY A 211 4.49 0.65 12.30
C GLY A 211 4.62 1.39 13.64
N LYS A 212 3.50 1.44 14.37
CA LYS A 212 3.38 2.19 15.64
C LYS A 212 3.95 1.43 16.84
N SER A 213 3.99 0.10 16.78
CA SER A 213 4.47 -0.71 17.90
C SER A 213 5.94 -0.45 18.18
N PRO A 214 6.30 -0.03 19.41
CA PRO A 214 7.69 0.22 19.77
C PRO A 214 8.57 -1.04 19.61
N ASN A 215 9.74 -0.85 19.03
CA ASN A 215 10.76 -1.91 18.94
C ASN A 215 12.15 -1.27 18.98
N ALA A 216 13.17 -2.09 19.17
CA ALA A 216 14.55 -1.61 19.30
C ALA A 216 14.98 -0.75 18.11
N LYS A 217 14.60 -1.11 16.87
CA LYS A 217 15.03 -0.39 15.65
C LYS A 217 14.37 0.97 15.48
N THR A 218 13.18 1.18 16.08
CA THR A 218 12.40 2.43 15.98
C THR A 218 12.49 3.28 17.24
N HIS A 219 13.16 2.76 18.30
CA HIS A 219 13.44 3.54 19.49
C HIS A 219 14.33 4.74 19.14
N TYR A 220 14.01 5.93 19.66
CA TYR A 220 14.67 7.18 19.30
C TYR A 220 16.21 7.10 19.34
N MET A 221 16.79 6.54 20.42
CA MET A 221 18.24 6.42 20.58
C MET A 221 18.94 5.50 19.58
N TYR A 222 18.19 4.62 18.90
CA TYR A 222 18.72 3.75 17.86
C TYR A 222 18.39 4.23 16.45
N ALA A 223 17.32 5.00 16.30
CA ALA A 223 16.87 5.51 15.02
C ALA A 223 17.49 6.88 14.68
N ALA A 224 17.66 7.76 15.69
CA ALA A 224 18.21 9.10 15.49
C ALA A 224 19.66 9.01 14.96
N ASP A 225 19.97 9.87 13.99
CA ASP A 225 21.31 9.98 13.36
C ASP A 225 21.86 8.65 12.81
N ASN A 226 20.97 7.70 12.48
CA ASN A 226 21.33 6.37 12.01
C ASN A 226 20.62 6.00 10.71
N LEU A 227 21.34 5.35 9.81
CA LEU A 227 20.85 4.71 8.60
C LEU A 227 21.22 3.23 8.65
N SER A 228 20.23 2.34 8.62
CA SER A 228 20.47 0.90 8.72
C SER A 228 19.76 0.09 7.68
N ALA A 229 20.46 -0.84 7.03
CA ALA A 229 19.87 -1.85 6.19
C ALA A 229 19.21 -2.93 7.05
N TYR A 230 18.12 -3.52 6.57
CA TYR A 230 17.42 -4.62 7.25
C TYR A 230 16.72 -5.55 6.27
N GLY A 231 16.48 -6.77 6.69
CA GLY A 231 15.69 -7.73 5.90
C GLY A 231 16.24 -8.01 4.49
N VAL A 232 17.57 -7.89 4.30
CA VAL A 232 18.20 -8.21 3.01
C VAL A 232 17.89 -9.66 2.65
N PHE A 233 17.38 -9.90 1.44
CA PHE A 233 16.85 -11.18 0.93
C PHE A 233 15.66 -11.80 1.70
N THR A 234 15.23 -11.21 2.81
CA THR A 234 14.16 -11.76 3.67
C THR A 234 12.99 -10.80 3.86
N HIS A 235 13.02 -9.63 3.21
CA HIS A 235 11.97 -8.64 3.36
C HIS A 235 10.67 -9.10 2.68
N ARG A 236 9.54 -8.95 3.37
CA ARG A 236 8.22 -9.38 2.91
C ARG A 236 7.79 -8.80 1.55
N HIS A 237 8.25 -7.61 1.19
CA HIS A 237 7.92 -7.00 -0.09
C HIS A 237 8.69 -7.59 -1.28
N THR A 238 9.72 -8.44 -1.05
CA THR A 238 10.45 -9.08 -2.15
C THR A 238 9.52 -9.91 -3.02
N GLY A 239 8.62 -10.71 -2.42
CA GLY A 239 7.64 -11.49 -3.16
C GLY A 239 6.74 -10.64 -4.06
N GLU A 240 6.34 -9.44 -3.60
CA GLU A 240 5.56 -8.50 -4.42
C GLU A 240 6.34 -8.04 -5.66
N LEU A 241 7.65 -7.76 -5.50
CA LEU A 241 8.51 -7.38 -6.64
C LEU A 241 8.60 -8.51 -7.66
N LEU A 242 8.82 -9.75 -7.20
CA LEU A 242 8.92 -10.92 -8.08
C LEU A 242 7.62 -11.12 -8.88
N GLU A 243 6.47 -11.18 -8.20
CA GLU A 243 5.20 -11.46 -8.85
C GLU A 243 4.70 -10.31 -9.74
N GLN A 244 4.78 -9.06 -9.26
CA GLN A 244 4.17 -7.95 -9.99
C GLN A 244 5.05 -7.45 -11.14
N ILE A 245 6.37 -7.54 -11.03
CA ILE A 245 7.27 -7.17 -12.13
C ILE A 245 7.43 -8.34 -13.10
N GLY A 246 7.38 -9.58 -12.61
CA GLY A 246 7.63 -10.80 -13.37
C GLY A 246 9.11 -11.16 -13.38
N LEU A 247 9.73 -11.20 -12.18
CA LEU A 247 11.15 -11.46 -12.00
C LEU A 247 11.38 -12.81 -11.32
N GLY A 248 12.49 -13.45 -11.69
CA GLY A 248 13.06 -14.56 -10.92
C GLY A 248 13.77 -14.08 -9.64
N ALA A 249 13.89 -14.96 -8.65
CA ALA A 249 14.47 -14.61 -7.36
C ALA A 249 15.94 -14.11 -7.44
N ASN A 250 16.68 -14.56 -8.45
CA ASN A 250 18.08 -14.18 -8.67
C ASN A 250 18.26 -12.94 -9.56
N GLU A 251 17.16 -12.37 -10.07
CA GLU A 251 17.22 -11.24 -11.02
C GLU A 251 17.14 -9.89 -10.32
N ILE A 252 16.80 -9.86 -9.03
CA ILE A 252 16.75 -8.63 -8.24
C ILE A 252 17.40 -8.80 -6.86
N THR A 253 18.24 -7.83 -6.50
CA THR A 253 18.71 -7.63 -5.12
C THR A 253 17.99 -6.44 -4.53
N PHE A 254 17.07 -6.70 -3.59
CA PHE A 254 16.34 -5.66 -2.89
C PHE A 254 16.94 -5.43 -1.50
N THR A 255 17.36 -4.19 -1.24
CA THR A 255 17.96 -3.79 0.04
C THR A 255 17.18 -2.63 0.66
N PRO A 256 16.28 -2.91 1.60
CA PRO A 256 15.58 -1.85 2.32
C PRO A 256 16.43 -1.26 3.45
N HIS A 257 16.27 0.06 3.67
CA HIS A 257 16.94 0.79 4.76
C HIS A 257 15.91 1.60 5.56
N LEU A 258 16.21 1.81 6.83
CA LEU A 258 15.47 2.71 7.70
C LEU A 258 16.21 4.02 7.84
N LEU A 259 15.53 5.14 7.52
CA LEU A 259 16.03 6.52 7.69
C LEU A 259 15.52 7.14 8.98
N PRO A 260 16.27 8.04 9.62
CA PRO A 260 15.87 8.77 10.83
C PRO A 260 14.92 9.95 10.51
N ILE A 261 13.96 9.73 9.63
CA ILE A 261 12.92 10.69 9.26
C ILE A 261 11.54 10.06 9.46
N PRO A 262 10.49 10.84 9.73
CA PRO A 262 9.17 10.27 9.96
C PRO A 262 8.58 9.57 8.74
N ARG A 263 8.69 10.17 7.54
CA ARG A 263 7.96 9.76 6.33
C ARG A 263 8.81 9.88 5.07
N GLY A 264 8.42 9.11 4.10
CA GLY A 264 8.93 9.14 2.74
C GLY A 264 9.77 7.91 2.41
N ILE A 265 9.67 7.49 1.16
CA ILE A 265 10.51 6.47 0.55
C ILE A 265 11.29 7.10 -0.60
N LEU A 266 12.56 6.74 -0.70
CA LEU A 266 13.37 6.93 -1.89
C LEU A 266 13.96 5.58 -2.27
N SER A 267 13.61 5.10 -3.46
CA SER A 267 14.19 3.89 -4.05
C SER A 267 15.11 4.27 -5.20
N THR A 268 16.37 3.84 -5.11
CA THR A 268 17.35 3.97 -6.19
C THR A 268 17.49 2.61 -6.86
N VAL A 269 17.13 2.54 -8.13
CA VAL A 269 17.09 1.28 -8.88
C VAL A 269 18.10 1.33 -10.01
N TYR A 270 19.01 0.37 -10.02
CA TYR A 270 20.10 0.27 -10.98
C TYR A 270 19.77 -0.84 -11.99
N VAL A 271 19.75 -0.48 -13.27
CA VAL A 271 19.49 -1.42 -14.38
C VAL A 271 20.55 -1.35 -15.46
N ARG A 272 20.66 -2.45 -16.22
CA ARG A 272 21.40 -2.53 -17.47
C ARG A 272 20.43 -2.88 -18.59
N PHE A 273 20.66 -2.31 -19.75
CA PHE A 273 19.86 -2.57 -20.95
C PHE A 273 20.59 -3.53 -21.88
N HIS A 274 19.83 -4.34 -22.62
CA HIS A 274 20.37 -5.20 -23.66
C HIS A 274 21.10 -4.39 -24.73
N GLU A 275 20.48 -3.28 -25.17
CA GLU A 275 21.02 -2.37 -26.17
C GLU A 275 21.09 -0.93 -25.65
N PRO A 276 21.99 -0.08 -26.20
CA PRO A 276 22.06 1.33 -25.83
C PRO A 276 20.72 2.03 -26.03
N GLN A 277 20.27 2.76 -25.00
CA GLN A 277 19.06 3.56 -25.01
C GLN A 277 19.39 5.05 -25.10
N THR A 278 18.43 5.82 -25.60
CA THR A 278 18.45 7.27 -25.49
C THR A 278 17.56 7.72 -24.33
N ARG A 279 17.79 8.93 -23.83
CA ARG A 279 16.90 9.51 -22.81
C ARG A 279 15.45 9.54 -23.28
N GLU A 280 15.23 9.90 -24.55
CA GLU A 280 13.89 10.00 -25.14
C GLU A 280 13.20 8.64 -25.25
N SER A 281 13.93 7.58 -25.64
CA SER A 281 13.33 6.23 -25.72
C SER A 281 12.85 5.73 -24.35
N VAL A 282 13.64 5.93 -23.30
CA VAL A 282 13.25 5.56 -21.92
C VAL A 282 12.10 6.43 -21.41
N ALA A 283 12.16 7.75 -21.62
CA ALA A 283 11.10 8.66 -21.20
C ALA A 283 9.77 8.37 -21.89
N LYS A 284 9.81 8.00 -23.18
CA LYS A 284 8.62 7.61 -23.95
C LYS A 284 7.92 6.40 -23.31
N ILE A 285 8.68 5.36 -22.94
CA ILE A 285 8.13 4.16 -22.29
C ILE A 285 7.39 4.52 -21.00
N TYR A 286 7.98 5.35 -20.16
CA TYR A 286 7.31 5.79 -18.92
C TYR A 286 6.05 6.60 -19.21
N ARG A 287 6.09 7.54 -20.17
CA ARG A 287 4.90 8.35 -20.51
C ARG A 287 3.76 7.49 -21.07
N GLU A 288 4.08 6.54 -21.95
CA GLU A 288 3.08 5.64 -22.53
C GLU A 288 2.49 4.71 -21.46
N PHE A 289 3.34 4.13 -20.61
CA PHE A 289 2.90 3.20 -19.56
C PHE A 289 1.99 3.88 -18.53
N PHE A 290 2.33 5.10 -18.10
CA PHE A 290 1.57 5.84 -17.09
C PHE A 290 0.55 6.81 -17.69
N GLN A 291 0.23 6.70 -18.97
CA GLN A 291 -0.84 7.48 -19.58
C GLN A 291 -2.16 7.24 -18.84
N GLY A 292 -2.79 8.31 -18.34
CA GLY A 292 -4.02 8.21 -17.55
C GLY A 292 -3.82 7.75 -16.09
N SER A 293 -2.60 7.81 -15.57
CA SER A 293 -2.27 7.51 -14.17
C SER A 293 -1.99 8.81 -13.39
N PRO A 294 -3.01 9.49 -12.85
CA PRO A 294 -2.87 10.85 -12.31
C PRO A 294 -1.98 10.92 -11.06
N MET A 295 -1.79 9.80 -10.37
CA MET A 295 -1.00 9.75 -9.14
C MET A 295 0.49 9.46 -9.37
N VAL A 296 0.95 9.42 -10.64
CA VAL A 296 2.36 9.26 -11.01
C VAL A 296 2.86 10.50 -11.72
N ARG A 297 3.93 11.12 -11.21
CA ARG A 297 4.59 12.29 -11.82
C ARG A 297 5.96 11.91 -12.36
N LEU A 298 6.24 12.26 -13.60
CA LEU A 298 7.51 11.98 -14.27
C LEU A 298 8.39 13.23 -14.31
N TYR A 299 9.64 13.09 -13.91
CA TYR A 299 10.65 14.16 -13.85
C TYR A 299 11.58 14.08 -15.07
N ASP A 300 11.49 15.06 -15.95
CA ASP A 300 12.26 15.04 -17.19
C ASP A 300 13.72 15.51 -17.03
N LYS A 301 14.00 16.46 -16.15
CA LYS A 301 15.31 17.13 -16.05
C LYS A 301 16.03 16.95 -14.72
N SER A 302 15.33 16.49 -13.69
CA SER A 302 15.85 16.32 -12.35
C SER A 302 15.49 14.94 -11.79
N LEU A 303 15.99 14.62 -10.62
CA LEU A 303 15.56 13.45 -9.86
C LEU A 303 14.61 13.88 -8.74
N PRO A 304 13.61 13.06 -8.43
CA PRO A 304 12.69 13.34 -7.34
C PRO A 304 13.38 13.26 -5.98
N GLN A 305 12.75 13.89 -4.98
CA GLN A 305 13.23 13.94 -3.60
C GLN A 305 12.07 13.63 -2.65
N ILE A 306 12.37 13.06 -1.48
CA ILE A 306 11.36 12.72 -0.47
C ILE A 306 10.52 13.94 -0.07
N GLN A 307 11.13 15.12 0.07
CA GLN A 307 10.43 16.35 0.47
C GLN A 307 9.32 16.79 -0.49
N TYR A 308 9.38 16.37 -1.78
CA TYR A 308 8.38 16.75 -2.78
C TYR A 308 7.12 15.86 -2.73
N VAL A 309 7.24 14.69 -2.12
CA VAL A 309 6.17 13.68 -2.03
C VAL A 309 5.65 13.48 -0.61
N ALA A 310 6.44 13.85 0.39
CA ALA A 310 6.04 13.72 1.79
C ALA A 310 4.70 14.44 2.05
N ARG A 311 3.74 13.71 2.62
CA ARG A 311 2.35 14.14 2.88
C ARG A 311 1.49 14.33 1.62
N THR A 312 1.91 13.78 0.47
CA THR A 312 1.12 13.73 -0.76
C THR A 312 0.83 12.29 -1.17
N CYS A 313 -0.18 12.10 -2.01
CA CYS A 313 -0.53 10.79 -2.57
C CYS A 313 0.14 10.52 -3.92
N TYR A 314 1.17 11.28 -4.29
CA TYR A 314 1.90 11.09 -5.54
C TYR A 314 3.07 10.12 -5.39
N ALA A 315 3.38 9.44 -6.50
CA ALA A 315 4.67 8.80 -6.73
C ALA A 315 5.44 9.60 -7.79
N ASP A 316 6.64 10.03 -7.45
CA ASP A 316 7.52 10.78 -8.34
C ASP A 316 8.60 9.85 -8.89
N LEU A 317 8.79 9.86 -10.22
CA LEU A 317 9.77 9.06 -10.92
C LEU A 317 10.70 9.94 -11.75
N GLY A 318 11.98 9.62 -11.74
CA GLY A 318 12.98 10.23 -12.59
C GLY A 318 14.12 9.25 -12.85
N PHE A 319 14.92 9.50 -13.88
CA PHE A 319 16.05 8.64 -14.18
C PHE A 319 17.22 9.41 -14.75
N GLN A 320 18.41 8.81 -14.63
CA GLN A 320 19.62 9.22 -15.31
C GLN A 320 20.16 8.07 -16.12
N LEU A 321 20.54 8.37 -17.36
CA LEU A 321 21.15 7.42 -18.28
C LEU A 321 22.66 7.68 -18.34
N ALA A 322 23.45 6.62 -18.26
CA ALA A 322 24.89 6.71 -18.44
C ALA A 322 25.24 7.11 -19.90
N PRO A 323 26.41 7.72 -20.15
CA PRO A 323 26.81 8.13 -21.50
C PRO A 323 26.84 7.01 -22.53
N ASP A 324 27.07 5.76 -22.08
CA ASP A 324 27.06 4.58 -22.95
C ASP A 324 25.65 4.12 -23.37
N GLY A 325 24.60 4.72 -22.80
CA GLY A 325 23.21 4.35 -23.03
C GLY A 325 22.81 2.98 -22.47
N ARG A 326 23.74 2.21 -21.89
CA ARG A 326 23.51 0.82 -21.44
C ARG A 326 23.19 0.69 -19.96
N ARG A 327 23.33 1.75 -19.18
CA ARG A 327 23.07 1.75 -17.74
C ARG A 327 22.16 2.91 -17.38
N ALA A 328 21.19 2.63 -16.52
CA ALA A 328 20.35 3.67 -15.96
C ALA A 328 20.22 3.54 -14.44
N VAL A 329 20.06 4.69 -13.80
CA VAL A 329 19.64 4.81 -12.40
C VAL A 329 18.27 5.45 -12.39
N ILE A 330 17.29 4.72 -11.91
CA ILE A 330 15.92 5.19 -11.75
C ILE A 330 15.72 5.56 -10.27
N VAL A 331 15.15 6.72 -10.01
CA VAL A 331 14.78 7.16 -8.66
C VAL A 331 13.27 7.26 -8.57
N SER A 332 12.71 6.59 -7.57
CA SER A 332 11.29 6.65 -7.23
C SER A 332 11.12 7.19 -5.81
N CYS A 333 10.28 8.20 -5.64
CA CYS A 333 9.94 8.75 -4.34
C CYS A 333 8.43 8.74 -4.11
N LEU A 334 8.01 8.41 -2.89
CA LEU A 334 6.61 8.48 -2.45
C LEU A 334 6.52 8.63 -0.93
N ASP A 335 5.36 9.03 -0.41
CA ASP A 335 5.06 8.95 1.02
C ASP A 335 4.63 7.53 1.38
N ASN A 336 5.35 6.88 2.30
CA ASN A 336 5.13 5.49 2.69
C ASN A 336 3.77 5.23 3.36
N LEU A 337 3.15 6.24 3.97
CA LEU A 337 1.82 6.14 4.60
C LEU A 337 0.68 6.54 3.65
N LEU A 338 0.98 7.32 2.60
CA LEU A 338 -0.02 7.79 1.62
C LEU A 338 0.02 6.96 0.34
N LYS A 339 0.78 7.35 -0.68
CA LYS A 339 0.88 6.54 -1.91
C LYS A 339 1.40 5.13 -1.63
N GLY A 340 2.20 4.96 -0.59
CA GLY A 340 2.67 3.65 -0.13
C GLY A 340 1.64 2.81 0.66
N ALA A 341 0.50 3.39 1.12
CA ALA A 341 -0.49 2.70 1.94
C ALA A 341 -1.90 3.30 1.80
N SER A 342 -2.26 4.28 2.63
CA SER A 342 -3.64 4.76 2.78
C SER A 342 -4.14 5.56 1.58
N GLY A 343 -3.30 6.36 0.96
CA GLY A 343 -3.64 7.07 -0.27
C GLY A 343 -3.91 6.11 -1.43
N GLN A 344 -3.09 5.06 -1.55
CA GLN A 344 -3.31 3.97 -2.51
C GLN A 344 -4.63 3.25 -2.25
N ALA A 345 -4.99 3.01 -0.98
CA ALA A 345 -6.25 2.38 -0.61
C ALA A 345 -7.46 3.24 -0.99
N VAL A 346 -7.39 4.56 -0.82
CA VAL A 346 -8.45 5.49 -1.27
C VAL A 346 -8.48 5.62 -2.79
N GLN A 347 -7.33 5.61 -3.48
CA GLN A 347 -7.29 5.54 -4.95
C GLN A 347 -7.99 4.26 -5.46
N ASN A 348 -7.78 3.11 -4.80
CA ASN A 348 -8.49 1.87 -5.11
C ASN A 348 -9.99 1.99 -4.88
N LEU A 349 -10.43 2.65 -3.79
CA LEU A 349 -11.85 2.96 -3.56
C LEU A 349 -12.44 3.75 -4.73
N ASN A 350 -11.74 4.79 -5.18
CA ASN A 350 -12.18 5.64 -6.29
C ASN A 350 -12.36 4.81 -7.58
N VAL A 351 -11.43 3.93 -7.88
CA VAL A 351 -11.50 3.04 -9.06
C VAL A 351 -12.67 2.07 -8.95
N ILE A 352 -12.91 1.44 -7.77
CA ILE A 352 -14.04 0.52 -7.54
C ILE A 352 -15.38 1.19 -7.89
N PHE A 353 -15.54 2.46 -7.53
CA PHE A 353 -16.79 3.20 -7.75
C PHE A 353 -16.81 4.03 -9.02
N GLY A 354 -15.74 4.01 -9.82
CA GLY A 354 -15.64 4.77 -11.06
C GLY A 354 -15.55 6.29 -10.85
N TRP A 355 -15.08 6.72 -9.67
CA TRP A 355 -14.79 8.12 -9.37
C TRP A 355 -13.44 8.54 -9.97
N GLY A 356 -13.14 9.84 -9.99
CA GLY A 356 -11.80 10.30 -10.37
C GLY A 356 -10.75 9.73 -9.43
N GLU A 357 -9.68 9.12 -9.97
CA GLU A 357 -8.68 8.43 -9.15
C GLU A 357 -8.01 9.33 -8.10
N SER A 358 -7.84 10.63 -8.40
CA SER A 358 -7.26 11.62 -7.49
C SER A 358 -8.28 12.26 -6.53
N GLU A 359 -9.57 11.96 -6.67
CA GLU A 359 -10.61 12.61 -5.87
C GLU A 359 -10.41 12.36 -4.37
N GLY A 360 -10.30 13.43 -3.58
CA GLY A 360 -10.02 13.37 -2.14
C GLY A 360 -8.57 13.05 -1.76
N LEU A 361 -7.64 13.04 -2.74
CA LEU A 361 -6.22 12.72 -2.55
C LEU A 361 -5.26 13.90 -2.80
N GLU A 362 -5.78 15.02 -3.29
CA GLU A 362 -5.05 16.27 -3.57
C GLU A 362 -5.07 17.24 -2.38
#